data_6d0f530635c97b9f08d74b5ebaff0e9e
#
_entry.id   6d0f530635c97b9f08d74b5ebaff0e9e
#
_cell.length_a   1.000
_cell.length_b   1.000
_cell.length_c   1.000
_cell.angle_alpha   90.00
_cell.angle_beta   90.00
_cell.angle_gamma   90.00
#
_symmetry.space_group_name_H-M   'P 1'
#
loop_
_entity.id
_entity.type
_entity.pdbx_description
1 polymer ?
#
loop_
_entity_poly.entity_id
_entity_poly.type
_entity_poly.pdbx_seq_one_letter_code
_entity_poly.pdbx_strand_id
1 'polypeptide(L)'
;VLNTPEISDKEFDDMMRELQDLEQAYPEYKDDNSPTMRVGSDLNKNFTQVPHKYPMLSLGNTYSENEVTDFYERVKKALNEDFEICCEMKYDGTSISLTYEDGKLVRAVTRGDGEKGDDVTDNVKTIRTIPLVLHGSNYPQSFEIRGEILMSWDVFEELNREKEAREEPLFANPRNAASGTLKLQNSSIVASRKLDAYLYYLLGENLPCDGHYENLQEAAKWGFKISNAMRKCRTLEEIFDYIKYWDVERKNLPVATDGIVLKVNSLKQQKNLGFTAKSPRWAIAYKFQAERALTRLNLVTYQVGRTGAVTPVANLDPVQLSGTIVKRASLHLSLIHISEPTRLALIS
;
A
#
# COMPACT_ATOMS: atom_id res chain seq x y z
N VAL A 1 16.60 3.48 -2.33
CA VAL A 1 17.85 3.51 -1.61
C VAL A 1 18.66 2.32 -2.07
N LEU A 2 19.79 2.59 -2.72
CA LEU A 2 20.72 1.56 -3.15
C LEU A 2 21.31 0.89 -1.90
N ASN A 3 21.27 -0.44 -1.83
CA ASN A 3 21.86 -1.22 -0.71
C ASN A 3 23.41 -1.25 -0.77
N THR A 4 24.01 -0.13 -1.18
CA THR A 4 25.46 0.06 -1.26
C THR A 4 25.81 1.28 -0.42
N PRO A 5 26.11 1.12 0.89
CA PRO A 5 26.52 2.25 1.71
C PRO A 5 27.85 2.80 1.18
N GLU A 6 27.91 4.12 0.94
CA GLU A 6 29.11 4.84 0.51
C GLU A 6 30.01 5.20 1.70
N ILE A 7 29.44 5.19 2.92
CA ILE A 7 30.13 5.48 4.18
C ILE A 7 29.81 4.40 5.21
N SER A 8 30.64 4.24 6.24
CA SER A 8 30.37 3.32 7.35
C SER A 8 29.26 3.84 8.27
N ASP A 9 28.58 2.93 9.00
CA ASP A 9 27.54 3.29 9.97
C ASP A 9 28.05 4.31 11.01
N LYS A 10 29.32 4.17 11.44
CA LYS A 10 29.94 5.10 12.38
C LYS A 10 30.10 6.50 11.79
N GLU A 11 30.57 6.61 10.56
CA GLU A 11 30.72 7.90 9.88
C GLU A 11 29.35 8.56 9.67
N PHE A 12 28.32 7.77 9.33
CA PHE A 12 26.96 8.25 9.22
C PHE A 12 26.43 8.79 10.57
N ASP A 13 26.62 8.06 11.66
CA ASP A 13 26.20 8.48 13.00
C ASP A 13 26.95 9.74 13.47
N ASP A 14 28.23 9.85 13.18
CA ASP A 14 29.06 11.02 13.53
C ASP A 14 28.57 12.26 12.72
N MET A 15 28.31 12.12 11.43
CA MET A 15 27.73 13.19 10.58
C MET A 15 26.33 13.61 11.04
N MET A 16 25.49 12.67 11.44
CA MET A 16 24.15 12.95 11.95
C MET A 16 24.21 13.72 13.27
N ARG A 17 25.15 13.38 14.15
CA ARG A 17 25.35 14.11 15.42
C ARG A 17 25.83 15.52 15.15
N GLU A 18 26.83 15.71 14.28
CA GLU A 18 27.32 17.02 13.87
C GLU A 18 26.20 17.89 13.30
N LEU A 19 25.35 17.34 12.44
CA LEU A 19 24.20 18.05 11.88
C LEU A 19 23.19 18.45 12.96
N GLN A 20 22.90 17.58 13.94
CA GLN A 20 22.04 17.90 15.08
C GLN A 20 22.60 19.04 15.92
N ASP A 21 23.91 19.01 16.20
CA ASP A 21 24.59 20.05 16.97
C ASP A 21 24.57 21.40 16.24
N LEU A 22 24.76 21.39 14.91
CA LEU A 22 24.67 22.59 14.06
C LEU A 22 23.24 23.16 14.01
N GLU A 23 22.23 22.34 13.85
CA GLU A 23 20.82 22.75 13.85
C GLU A 23 20.37 23.30 15.22
N GLN A 24 20.97 22.80 16.30
CA GLN A 24 20.74 23.34 17.64
C GLN A 24 21.45 24.68 17.85
N ALA A 25 22.68 24.82 17.33
CA ALA A 25 23.46 26.05 17.46
C ALA A 25 22.91 27.19 16.57
N TYR A 26 22.29 26.85 15.44
CA TYR A 26 21.79 27.78 14.42
C TYR A 26 20.35 27.43 14.01
N PRO A 27 19.35 27.65 14.89
CA PRO A 27 17.96 27.26 14.64
C PRO A 27 17.35 27.88 13.36
N GLU A 28 17.87 29.03 12.91
CA GLU A 28 17.42 29.71 11.70
C GLU A 28 17.72 28.96 10.39
N TYR A 29 18.65 28.01 10.42
CA TYR A 29 18.97 27.15 9.28
C TYR A 29 18.33 25.77 9.35
N LYS A 30 17.55 25.50 10.42
CA LYS A 30 16.85 24.23 10.58
C LYS A 30 15.78 24.07 9.48
N ASP A 31 15.89 22.99 8.70
CA ASP A 31 14.90 22.63 7.67
C ASP A 31 14.01 21.50 8.20
N ASP A 32 12.69 21.64 8.06
CA ASP A 32 11.69 20.62 8.42
C ASP A 32 11.87 19.30 7.64
N ASN A 33 12.62 19.31 6.56
CA ASN A 33 12.99 18.14 5.77
C ASN A 33 14.43 17.66 6.01
N SER A 34 15.09 18.14 7.07
CA SER A 34 16.41 17.66 7.46
C SER A 34 16.40 16.15 7.74
N PRO A 35 17.47 15.42 7.42
CA PRO A 35 17.65 14.03 7.83
C PRO A 35 17.50 13.81 9.34
N THR A 36 17.78 14.81 10.17
CA THR A 36 17.60 14.78 11.62
C THR A 36 16.13 14.65 12.04
N MET A 37 15.19 15.10 11.21
CA MET A 37 13.74 14.95 11.42
C MET A 37 13.24 13.51 11.21
N ARG A 38 14.07 12.61 10.67
CA ARG A 38 13.77 11.18 10.58
C ARG A 38 13.86 10.45 11.94
N VAL A 39 14.46 11.09 12.93
CA VAL A 39 14.46 10.64 14.32
C VAL A 39 13.18 11.18 14.95
N GLY A 40 12.16 10.34 15.10
CA GLY A 40 10.85 10.74 15.56
C GLY A 40 10.82 11.48 16.89
N SER A 41 9.89 12.41 17.04
CA SER A 41 9.60 13.15 18.26
C SER A 41 8.67 12.39 19.22
N ASP A 42 8.75 12.67 20.50
CA ASP A 42 8.16 11.82 21.56
C ASP A 42 6.62 11.84 21.69
N LEU A 43 5.86 12.78 21.11
CA LEU A 43 4.39 12.77 21.22
C LEU A 43 3.72 13.62 20.13
N ASN A 44 3.00 12.99 19.23
CA ASN A 44 1.98 13.63 18.41
C ASN A 44 0.60 13.49 19.09
N LYS A 45 -0.06 14.63 19.32
CA LYS A 45 -1.47 14.65 19.71
C LYS A 45 -2.32 14.18 18.51
N ASN A 46 -3.51 13.65 18.76
CA ASN A 46 -4.47 13.10 17.76
C ASN A 46 -4.29 13.63 16.34
N PHE A 47 -4.20 12.74 15.36
CA PHE A 47 -4.02 13.11 13.96
C PHE A 47 -5.12 14.07 13.47
N THR A 48 -4.70 15.16 12.84
CA THR A 48 -5.62 16.10 12.19
C THR A 48 -6.15 15.47 10.90
N GLN A 49 -7.45 15.57 10.64
CA GLN A 49 -8.04 15.15 9.38
C GLN A 49 -7.88 16.24 8.32
N VAL A 50 -7.42 15.83 7.15
CA VAL A 50 -7.14 16.72 6.00
C VAL A 50 -7.91 16.23 4.78
N PRO A 51 -8.61 17.14 4.06
CA PRO A 51 -9.26 16.79 2.81
C PRO A 51 -8.22 16.51 1.71
N HIS A 52 -8.52 15.53 0.84
CA HIS A 52 -7.71 15.25 -0.33
C HIS A 52 -7.97 16.28 -1.44
N LYS A 53 -6.90 16.80 -2.07
CA LYS A 53 -7.02 17.64 -3.27
C LYS A 53 -7.66 16.86 -4.43
N TYR A 54 -7.30 15.60 -4.57
CA TYR A 54 -7.90 14.66 -5.52
C TYR A 54 -8.51 13.50 -4.73
N PRO A 55 -9.78 13.10 -4.94
CA PRO A 55 -10.38 11.96 -4.24
C PRO A 55 -9.57 10.67 -4.39
N MET A 56 -9.45 9.88 -3.33
CA MET A 56 -8.80 8.58 -3.33
C MET A 56 -9.83 7.46 -3.54
N LEU A 57 -10.27 7.30 -4.79
CA LEU A 57 -11.30 6.33 -5.16
C LEU A 57 -10.78 4.89 -5.06
N SER A 58 -11.68 3.97 -4.78
CA SER A 58 -11.41 2.53 -4.85
C SER A 58 -11.42 2.07 -6.31
N LEU A 59 -10.67 1.00 -6.60
CA LEU A 59 -10.71 0.33 -7.89
C LEU A 59 -11.85 -0.70 -7.90
N GLY A 60 -12.47 -0.92 -9.07
CA GLY A 60 -13.35 -2.07 -9.28
C GLY A 60 -12.54 -3.36 -9.18
N ASN A 61 -13.04 -4.35 -8.43
CA ASN A 61 -12.39 -5.66 -8.34
C ASN A 61 -12.90 -6.60 -9.44
N THR A 62 -12.01 -7.42 -9.97
CA THR A 62 -12.29 -8.52 -10.88
C THR A 62 -11.58 -9.79 -10.38
N TYR A 63 -12.13 -10.96 -10.71
CA TYR A 63 -11.68 -12.25 -10.20
C TYR A 63 -11.50 -13.30 -11.29
N SER A 64 -11.78 -12.96 -12.54
CA SER A 64 -11.70 -13.86 -13.68
C SER A 64 -11.11 -13.20 -14.93
N GLU A 65 -10.54 -14.02 -15.81
CA GLU A 65 -10.05 -13.56 -17.12
C GLU A 65 -11.17 -12.95 -17.98
N ASN A 66 -12.40 -13.44 -17.86
CA ASN A 66 -13.55 -12.88 -18.57
C ASN A 66 -13.84 -11.44 -18.16
N GLU A 67 -13.81 -11.14 -16.87
CA GLU A 67 -14.03 -9.77 -16.37
C GLU A 67 -12.90 -8.82 -16.80
N VAL A 68 -11.65 -9.31 -16.91
CA VAL A 68 -10.52 -8.55 -17.48
C VAL A 68 -10.75 -8.29 -18.96
N THR A 69 -11.23 -9.29 -19.71
CA THR A 69 -11.60 -9.16 -21.13
C THR A 69 -12.70 -8.11 -21.30
N ASP A 70 -13.74 -8.17 -20.49
CA ASP A 70 -14.86 -7.20 -20.51
C ASP A 70 -14.35 -5.76 -20.24
N PHE A 71 -13.41 -5.60 -19.31
CA PHE A 71 -12.78 -4.31 -19.09
C PHE A 71 -12.01 -3.82 -20.31
N TYR A 72 -11.16 -4.67 -20.90
CA TYR A 72 -10.34 -4.34 -22.06
C TYR A 72 -11.20 -3.95 -23.26
N GLU A 73 -12.24 -4.75 -23.58
CA GLU A 73 -13.14 -4.47 -24.70
C GLU A 73 -13.99 -3.20 -24.47
N ARG A 74 -14.39 -2.94 -23.22
CA ARG A 74 -15.08 -1.68 -22.87
C ARG A 74 -14.18 -0.46 -23.08
N VAL A 75 -12.90 -0.52 -22.68
CA VAL A 75 -11.91 0.53 -22.90
C VAL A 75 -11.68 0.73 -24.40
N LYS A 76 -11.45 -0.34 -25.14
CA LYS A 76 -11.24 -0.34 -26.60
C LYS A 76 -12.42 0.32 -27.34
N LYS A 77 -13.64 -0.06 -27.00
CA LYS A 77 -14.85 0.52 -27.58
C LYS A 77 -15.02 2.00 -27.25
N ALA A 78 -14.68 2.40 -26.02
CA ALA A 78 -14.86 3.78 -25.58
C ALA A 78 -13.80 4.73 -26.17
N LEU A 79 -12.57 4.28 -26.35
CA LEU A 79 -11.48 5.08 -26.92
C LEU A 79 -11.52 5.11 -28.45
N ASN A 80 -11.84 3.99 -29.08
CA ASN A 80 -11.81 3.80 -30.55
C ASN A 80 -10.45 4.21 -31.17
N GLU A 81 -9.38 4.01 -30.46
CA GLU A 81 -7.99 4.27 -30.84
C GLU A 81 -7.06 3.27 -30.12
N ASP A 82 -5.80 3.19 -30.54
CA ASP A 82 -4.81 2.34 -29.87
C ASP A 82 -4.53 2.82 -28.46
N PHE A 83 -4.34 1.88 -27.53
CA PHE A 83 -4.01 2.14 -26.14
C PHE A 83 -3.09 1.07 -25.57
N GLU A 84 -2.41 1.42 -24.49
CA GLU A 84 -1.57 0.50 -23.70
C GLU A 84 -2.15 0.38 -22.28
N ILE A 85 -2.03 -0.81 -21.71
CA ILE A 85 -2.34 -1.06 -20.31
C ILE A 85 -1.04 -1.18 -19.53
N CYS A 86 -0.88 -0.37 -18.48
CA CYS A 86 0.15 -0.56 -17.48
C CYS A 86 -0.35 -1.58 -16.45
N CYS A 87 0.36 -2.71 -16.34
CA CYS A 87 0.13 -3.76 -15.36
C CYS A 87 1.07 -3.55 -14.18
N GLU A 88 0.53 -3.59 -12.96
CA GLU A 88 1.24 -3.31 -11.72
C GLU A 88 0.86 -4.31 -10.64
N MET A 89 1.74 -4.52 -9.67
CA MET A 89 1.40 -5.30 -8.48
C MET A 89 0.41 -4.52 -7.60
N LYS A 90 -0.60 -5.21 -7.10
CA LYS A 90 -1.50 -4.69 -6.09
C LYS A 90 -0.92 -5.00 -4.71
N TYR A 91 -0.23 -4.02 -4.16
CA TYR A 91 0.36 -4.14 -2.83
C TYR A 91 -0.71 -4.15 -1.75
N ASP A 92 -0.51 -4.98 -0.73
CA ASP A 92 -1.42 -5.13 0.40
C ASP A 92 -0.87 -4.44 1.65
N GLY A 93 -1.19 -3.15 1.79
CA GLY A 93 -0.71 -2.30 2.87
C GLY A 93 -1.71 -1.21 3.24
N THR A 94 -1.23 -0.02 3.48
CA THR A 94 -2.02 1.17 3.80
C THR A 94 -1.77 2.27 2.79
N SER A 95 -2.81 2.67 2.06
CA SER A 95 -2.70 3.69 1.03
C SER A 95 -2.37 5.05 1.63
N ILE A 96 -1.47 5.76 0.96
CA ILE A 96 -0.97 7.07 1.33
C ILE A 96 -0.98 8.04 0.14
N SER A 97 -1.24 9.32 0.39
CA SER A 97 -1.00 10.43 -0.55
C SER A 97 0.09 11.32 0.02
N LEU A 98 1.14 11.53 -0.76
CA LEU A 98 2.28 12.38 -0.43
C LEU A 98 2.22 13.64 -1.28
N THR A 99 2.24 14.82 -0.66
CA THR A 99 2.28 16.10 -1.35
C THR A 99 3.69 16.66 -1.31
N TYR A 100 4.19 17.03 -2.47
CA TYR A 100 5.49 17.70 -2.64
C TYR A 100 5.29 19.09 -3.22
N GLU A 101 6.05 20.06 -2.68
CA GLU A 101 6.14 21.43 -3.18
C GLU A 101 7.63 21.81 -3.28
N ASP A 102 8.02 22.36 -4.40
CA ASP A 102 9.41 22.75 -4.68
C ASP A 102 10.44 21.65 -4.34
N GLY A 103 10.06 20.38 -4.62
CA GLY A 103 10.88 19.20 -4.38
C GLY A 103 10.98 18.75 -2.93
N LYS A 104 10.19 19.30 -2.00
CA LYS A 104 10.18 18.91 -0.57
C LYS A 104 8.85 18.25 -0.20
N LEU A 105 8.92 17.23 0.66
CA LEU A 105 7.73 16.62 1.26
C LEU A 105 7.08 17.61 2.23
N VAL A 106 5.88 18.07 1.90
CA VAL A 106 5.13 19.00 2.75
C VAL A 106 4.00 18.30 3.53
N ARG A 107 3.45 17.21 3.02
CA ARG A 107 2.34 16.51 3.68
C ARG A 107 2.22 15.05 3.26
N ALA A 108 1.78 14.21 4.21
CA ALA A 108 1.41 12.83 3.98
C ALA A 108 0.07 12.51 4.65
N VAL A 109 -0.91 12.04 3.87
CA VAL A 109 -2.29 11.82 4.33
C VAL A 109 -2.74 10.40 3.99
N THR A 110 -3.28 9.68 4.97
CA THR A 110 -3.88 8.35 4.74
C THR A 110 -5.12 8.46 3.88
N ARG A 111 -5.54 7.38 3.21
CA ARG A 111 -6.73 7.39 2.36
C ARG A 111 -8.00 7.84 3.11
N GLY A 112 -8.16 7.41 4.38
CA GLY A 112 -9.38 7.66 5.15
C GLY A 112 -10.62 7.11 4.45
N ASP A 113 -11.66 7.95 4.31
CA ASP A 113 -12.90 7.63 3.58
C ASP A 113 -12.78 7.88 2.05
N GLY A 114 -11.65 8.40 1.59
CA GLY A 114 -11.38 8.77 0.19
C GLY A 114 -11.55 10.25 -0.10
N GLU A 115 -12.27 10.99 0.73
CA GLU A 115 -12.43 12.45 0.65
C GLU A 115 -11.48 13.17 1.62
N LYS A 116 -11.26 12.59 2.80
CA LYS A 116 -10.34 13.08 3.84
C LYS A 116 -9.64 11.93 4.53
N GLY A 117 -8.44 12.17 5.03
CA GLY A 117 -7.65 11.20 5.78
C GLY A 117 -6.89 11.83 6.92
N ASP A 118 -6.19 11.00 7.69
CA ASP A 118 -5.35 11.43 8.80
C ASP A 118 -4.02 11.96 8.29
N ASP A 119 -3.60 13.15 8.76
CA ASP A 119 -2.26 13.69 8.52
C ASP A 119 -1.25 12.90 9.36
N VAL A 120 -0.42 12.12 8.68
CA VAL A 120 0.61 11.26 9.26
C VAL A 120 2.02 11.68 8.84
N THR A 121 2.19 12.95 8.48
CA THR A 121 3.43 13.49 7.91
C THR A 121 4.65 13.17 8.76
N ASP A 122 4.60 13.38 10.07
CA ASP A 122 5.73 13.12 10.97
C ASP A 122 6.11 11.63 11.02
N ASN A 123 5.10 10.74 10.98
CA ASN A 123 5.35 9.30 10.92
C ASN A 123 5.93 8.89 9.57
N VAL A 124 5.43 9.45 8.47
CA VAL A 124 5.94 9.17 7.12
C VAL A 124 7.36 9.67 6.93
N LYS A 125 7.74 10.79 7.53
CA LYS A 125 9.13 11.29 7.52
C LYS A 125 10.13 10.29 8.08
N THR A 126 9.72 9.35 8.92
CA THR A 126 10.59 8.27 9.45
C THR A 126 10.84 7.14 8.45
N ILE A 127 10.05 7.04 7.37
CA ILE A 127 10.16 5.98 6.37
C ILE A 127 11.30 6.30 5.40
N ARG A 128 12.39 5.53 5.47
CA ARG A 128 13.64 5.82 4.75
C ARG A 128 13.49 5.79 3.23
N THR A 129 12.55 5.03 2.70
CA THR A 129 12.30 4.89 1.26
C THR A 129 11.45 6.02 0.68
N ILE A 130 10.97 6.96 1.50
CA ILE A 130 10.29 8.17 1.07
C ILE A 130 11.28 9.33 1.14
N PRO A 131 11.65 9.98 0.01
CA PRO A 131 12.56 11.11 0.01
C PRO A 131 11.90 12.32 0.68
N LEU A 132 12.60 12.98 1.63
CA LEU A 132 12.14 14.25 2.20
C LEU A 132 12.39 15.41 1.24
N VAL A 133 13.49 15.31 0.48
CA VAL A 133 13.87 16.23 -0.60
C VAL A 133 14.14 15.39 -1.84
N LEU A 134 13.60 15.80 -2.96
CA LEU A 134 13.77 15.10 -4.23
C LEU A 134 15.14 15.31 -4.84
N HIS A 135 15.58 14.33 -5.61
CA HIS A 135 16.80 14.41 -6.39
C HIS A 135 16.52 15.09 -7.74
N GLY A 136 17.51 15.80 -8.28
CA GLY A 136 17.40 16.46 -9.58
C GLY A 136 16.54 17.73 -9.54
N SER A 137 16.07 18.17 -10.71
CA SER A 137 15.31 19.41 -10.88
C SER A 137 14.16 19.30 -11.89
N ASN A 138 13.93 18.11 -12.46
CA ASN A 138 12.91 17.89 -13.49
C ASN A 138 11.62 17.32 -12.91
N TYR A 139 11.13 17.94 -11.86
CA TYR A 139 9.84 17.60 -11.23
C TYR A 139 8.89 18.79 -11.24
N PRO A 140 7.56 18.59 -11.24
CA PRO A 140 6.59 19.68 -11.13
C PRO A 140 6.76 20.45 -9.82
N GLN A 141 6.49 21.75 -9.83
CA GLN A 141 6.58 22.58 -8.63
C GLN A 141 5.70 22.07 -7.49
N SER A 142 4.49 21.61 -7.81
CA SER A 142 3.56 21.02 -6.84
C SER A 142 2.90 19.79 -7.46
N PHE A 143 2.93 18.68 -6.73
CA PHE A 143 2.28 17.42 -7.15
C PHE A 143 1.95 16.52 -5.96
N GLU A 144 1.08 15.56 -6.18
CA GLU A 144 0.85 14.43 -5.27
C GLU A 144 1.40 13.15 -5.89
N ILE A 145 2.00 12.30 -5.07
CA ILE A 145 2.31 10.92 -5.44
C ILE A 145 1.68 9.97 -4.43
N ARG A 146 0.97 8.97 -4.93
CA ARG A 146 0.27 7.98 -4.11
C ARG A 146 0.99 6.66 -4.12
N GLY A 147 0.88 5.96 -3.02
CA GLY A 147 1.50 4.66 -2.85
C GLY A 147 0.86 3.84 -1.74
N GLU A 148 1.56 2.79 -1.40
CA GLU A 148 1.19 1.90 -0.30
C GLU A 148 2.33 1.87 0.71
N ILE A 149 2.01 2.15 1.97
CA ILE A 149 2.91 1.92 3.10
C ILE A 149 2.79 0.46 3.49
N LEU A 150 3.93 -0.19 3.62
CA LEU A 150 4.05 -1.63 3.74
C LEU A 150 4.98 -2.02 4.90
N MET A 151 4.84 -3.24 5.36
CA MET A 151 5.79 -3.91 6.20
C MET A 151 6.28 -5.16 5.47
N SER A 152 7.60 -5.34 5.36
CA SER A 152 8.15 -6.55 4.75
C SER A 152 7.89 -7.77 5.63
N TRP A 153 7.90 -8.96 5.01
CA TRP A 153 7.72 -10.22 5.72
C TRP A 153 8.74 -10.41 6.83
N ASP A 154 10.02 -10.11 6.56
CA ASP A 154 11.10 -10.25 7.55
C ASP A 154 10.87 -9.37 8.78
N VAL A 155 10.49 -8.10 8.56
CA VAL A 155 10.19 -7.16 9.65
C VAL A 155 8.94 -7.60 10.43
N PHE A 156 7.91 -8.07 9.74
CA PHE A 156 6.70 -8.57 10.35
C PHE A 156 6.96 -9.78 11.25
N GLU A 157 7.78 -10.73 10.80
CA GLU A 157 8.17 -11.90 11.58
C GLU A 157 9.05 -11.53 12.78
N GLU A 158 10.00 -10.58 12.59
CA GLU A 158 10.81 -10.05 13.68
C GLU A 158 9.95 -9.45 14.79
N LEU A 159 9.02 -8.56 14.43
CA LEU A 159 8.10 -7.92 15.37
C LEU A 159 7.18 -8.92 16.08
N ASN A 160 6.69 -9.94 15.38
CA ASN A 160 5.85 -10.96 16.01
C ASN A 160 6.65 -11.85 16.98
N ARG A 161 7.91 -12.17 16.68
CA ARG A 161 8.80 -12.86 17.63
C ARG A 161 9.05 -12.04 18.90
N GLU A 162 9.26 -10.71 18.76
CA GLU A 162 9.40 -9.83 19.92
C GLU A 162 8.14 -9.77 20.77
N LYS A 163 6.96 -9.72 20.14
CA LYS A 163 5.68 -9.71 20.83
C LYS A 163 5.41 -11.03 21.56
N GLU A 164 5.73 -12.14 20.92
CA GLU A 164 5.63 -13.47 21.54
C GLU A 164 6.52 -13.59 22.77
N ALA A 165 7.76 -13.10 22.70
CA ALA A 165 8.68 -13.08 23.83
C ALA A 165 8.19 -12.21 25.01
N ARG A 166 7.31 -11.23 24.74
CA ARG A 166 6.68 -10.36 25.74
C ARG A 166 5.27 -10.79 26.13
N GLU A 167 4.80 -11.95 25.64
CA GLU A 167 3.44 -12.45 25.83
C GLU A 167 2.34 -11.47 25.36
N GLU A 168 2.65 -10.65 24.34
CA GLU A 168 1.73 -9.70 23.73
C GLU A 168 0.96 -10.32 22.56
N PRO A 169 -0.27 -9.84 22.25
CA PRO A 169 -1.01 -10.27 21.07
C PRO A 169 -0.23 -10.02 19.77
N LEU A 170 -0.12 -11.06 18.94
CA LEU A 170 0.57 -10.99 17.66
C LEU A 170 -0.21 -10.15 16.63
N PHE A 171 0.50 -9.54 15.69
CA PHE A 171 -0.12 -8.97 14.52
C PHE A 171 -0.67 -10.07 13.61
N ALA A 172 -1.88 -9.87 13.08
CA ALA A 172 -2.54 -10.85 12.23
C ALA A 172 -1.90 -11.00 10.83
N ASN A 173 -1.43 -9.89 10.26
CA ASN A 173 -0.79 -9.84 8.95
C ASN A 173 0.04 -8.55 8.79
N PRO A 174 0.94 -8.49 7.76
CA PRO A 174 1.78 -7.32 7.52
C PRO A 174 1.00 -6.03 7.28
N ARG A 175 -0.17 -6.09 6.61
CA ARG A 175 -1.02 -4.93 6.35
C ARG A 175 -1.52 -4.31 7.64
N ASN A 176 -2.07 -5.12 8.57
CA ASN A 176 -2.56 -4.63 9.86
C ASN A 176 -1.41 -4.09 10.71
N ALA A 177 -0.25 -4.74 10.67
CA ALA A 177 0.95 -4.28 11.36
C ALA A 177 1.45 -2.93 10.80
N ALA A 178 1.48 -2.76 9.48
CA ALA A 178 1.85 -1.50 8.84
C ALA A 178 0.85 -0.38 9.17
N SER A 179 -0.46 -0.64 9.01
CA SER A 179 -1.52 0.33 9.29
C SER A 179 -1.54 0.77 10.75
N GLY A 180 -1.44 -0.19 11.68
CA GLY A 180 -1.37 0.10 13.11
C GLY A 180 -0.12 0.89 13.50
N THR A 181 1.02 0.56 12.89
CA THR A 181 2.29 1.27 13.11
C THR A 181 2.22 2.70 12.59
N LEU A 182 1.72 2.91 11.36
CA LEU A 182 1.62 4.24 10.75
C LEU A 182 0.77 5.21 11.58
N LYS A 183 -0.17 4.70 12.37
CA LYS A 183 -1.08 5.49 13.23
C LYS A 183 -0.65 5.56 14.69
N LEU A 184 0.57 5.17 15.03
CA LEU A 184 1.11 5.39 16.37
C LEU A 184 1.37 6.87 16.61
N GLN A 185 1.10 7.32 17.83
CA GLN A 185 1.33 8.71 18.24
C GLN A 185 2.82 9.03 18.39
N ASN A 186 3.64 8.03 18.71
CA ASN A 186 5.08 8.19 18.88
C ASN A 186 5.82 7.79 17.60
N SER A 187 6.33 8.77 16.88
CA SER A 187 7.05 8.56 15.62
C SER A 187 8.42 7.88 15.80
N SER A 188 9.03 7.90 17.00
CA SER A 188 10.24 7.11 17.28
C SER A 188 9.97 5.61 17.24
N ILE A 189 8.79 5.17 17.71
CA ILE A 189 8.35 3.77 17.60
C ILE A 189 8.08 3.42 16.13
N VAL A 190 7.48 4.35 15.36
CA VAL A 190 7.29 4.14 13.92
C VAL A 190 8.61 3.93 13.21
N ALA A 191 9.62 4.77 13.50
CA ALA A 191 10.96 4.66 12.95
C ALA A 191 11.60 3.30 13.21
N SER A 192 11.47 2.76 14.45
CA SER A 192 12.04 1.47 14.82
C SER A 192 11.40 0.28 14.09
N ARG A 193 10.16 0.42 13.60
CA ARG A 193 9.41 -0.65 12.92
C ARG A 193 9.66 -0.75 11.42
N LYS A 194 10.62 0.02 10.89
CA LYS A 194 11.16 -0.11 9.52
C LYS A 194 10.09 -0.25 8.43
N LEU A 195 9.06 0.62 8.44
CA LEU A 195 8.07 0.66 7.37
C LEU A 195 8.73 0.97 6.01
N ASP A 196 8.11 0.48 4.94
CA ASP A 196 8.52 0.68 3.56
C ASP A 196 7.36 1.29 2.74
N ALA A 197 7.66 1.80 1.54
CA ALA A 197 6.66 2.37 0.65
C ALA A 197 6.95 2.03 -0.81
N TYR A 198 5.91 1.66 -1.56
CA TYR A 198 5.94 1.62 -3.02
C TYR A 198 4.96 2.64 -3.57
N LEU A 199 5.47 3.57 -4.42
CA LEU A 199 4.66 4.62 -5.03
C LEU A 199 4.20 4.14 -6.41
N TYR A 200 2.91 4.39 -6.72
CA TYR A 200 2.27 3.81 -7.90
C TYR A 200 1.35 4.77 -8.66
N TYR A 201 1.22 6.04 -8.27
CA TYR A 201 0.37 6.98 -9.00
C TYR A 201 0.79 8.42 -8.77
N LEU A 202 1.20 9.10 -9.85
CA LEU A 202 1.59 10.50 -9.86
C LEU A 202 0.41 11.37 -10.32
N LEU A 203 0.13 12.44 -9.59
CA LEU A 203 -0.98 13.36 -9.79
C LEU A 203 -0.49 14.81 -9.73
N GLY A 204 -0.88 15.62 -10.67
CA GLY A 204 -0.51 17.03 -10.70
C GLY A 204 -0.76 17.66 -12.06
N GLU A 205 -0.51 18.97 -12.13
CA GLU A 205 -0.45 19.70 -13.37
C GLU A 205 0.98 19.64 -13.92
N ASN A 206 1.13 19.73 -15.24
CA ASN A 206 2.44 19.75 -15.90
C ASN A 206 3.34 18.53 -15.58
N LEU A 207 2.74 17.33 -15.52
CA LEU A 207 3.52 16.11 -15.38
C LEU A 207 4.48 15.92 -16.56
N PRO A 208 5.66 15.29 -16.36
CA PRO A 208 6.71 15.18 -17.38
C PRO A 208 6.27 14.47 -18.66
N CYS A 209 5.38 13.48 -18.54
CA CYS A 209 4.95 12.62 -19.63
C CYS A 209 3.42 12.44 -19.63
N ASP A 210 2.85 12.10 -20.80
CA ASP A 210 1.45 11.64 -20.86
C ASP A 210 1.30 10.22 -20.33
N GLY A 211 2.33 9.37 -20.41
CA GLY A 211 2.27 7.99 -19.97
C GLY A 211 2.38 7.84 -18.45
N HIS A 212 1.48 7.08 -17.85
CA HIS A 212 1.52 6.73 -16.43
C HIS A 212 2.81 5.96 -16.06
N TYR A 213 3.18 4.96 -16.86
CA TYR A 213 4.42 4.19 -16.69
C TYR A 213 5.65 5.11 -16.76
N GLU A 214 5.72 5.98 -17.77
CA GLU A 214 6.82 6.91 -17.99
C GLU A 214 6.95 7.91 -16.84
N ASN A 215 5.84 8.44 -16.33
CA ASN A 215 5.82 9.33 -15.17
C ASN A 215 6.38 8.65 -13.91
N LEU A 216 6.07 7.37 -13.69
CA LEU A 216 6.63 6.64 -12.55
C LEU A 216 8.13 6.33 -12.74
N GLN A 217 8.60 6.11 -13.99
CA GLN A 217 10.04 6.00 -14.26
C GLN A 217 10.78 7.33 -13.99
N GLU A 218 10.18 8.48 -14.31
CA GLU A 218 10.72 9.80 -13.92
C GLU A 218 10.71 9.97 -12.39
N ALA A 219 9.61 9.60 -11.72
CA ALA A 219 9.54 9.64 -10.25
C ALA A 219 10.63 8.78 -9.58
N ALA A 220 11.00 7.64 -10.15
CA ALA A 220 12.12 6.84 -9.65
C ALA A 220 13.45 7.61 -9.66
N LYS A 221 13.68 8.44 -10.67
CA LYS A 221 14.89 9.32 -10.75
C LYS A 221 14.90 10.41 -9.68
N TRP A 222 13.72 10.82 -9.19
CA TRP A 222 13.60 11.80 -8.10
C TRP A 222 13.84 11.18 -6.71
N GLY A 223 14.05 9.85 -6.64
CA GLY A 223 14.34 9.12 -5.41
C GLY A 223 13.17 8.30 -4.85
N PHE A 224 12.03 8.26 -5.53
CA PHE A 224 10.91 7.42 -5.11
C PHE A 224 11.16 5.94 -5.39
N LYS A 225 10.74 5.10 -4.47
CA LYS A 225 10.74 3.65 -4.67
C LYS A 225 9.55 3.24 -5.52
N ILE A 226 9.83 2.93 -6.78
CA ILE A 226 8.86 2.43 -7.76
C ILE A 226 9.09 0.94 -7.98
N SER A 227 8.02 0.20 -8.24
CA SER A 227 8.11 -1.23 -8.49
C SER A 227 8.78 -1.55 -9.81
N ASN A 228 9.72 -2.48 -9.81
CA ASN A 228 10.30 -3.04 -11.03
C ASN A 228 9.40 -4.09 -11.70
N ALA A 229 8.32 -4.50 -11.04
CA ALA A 229 7.36 -5.46 -11.56
C ALA A 229 6.37 -4.85 -12.57
N MET A 230 6.42 -3.56 -12.82
CA MET A 230 5.54 -2.89 -13.78
C MET A 230 5.84 -3.27 -15.22
N ARG A 231 4.80 -3.45 -16.02
CA ARG A 231 4.91 -3.78 -17.45
C ARG A 231 3.81 -3.09 -18.26
N LYS A 232 4.17 -2.56 -19.45
CA LYS A 232 3.19 -2.10 -20.43
C LYS A 232 2.79 -3.26 -21.33
N CYS A 233 1.48 -3.42 -21.55
CA CYS A 233 0.87 -4.44 -22.38
C CYS A 233 -0.04 -3.79 -23.42
N ARG A 234 -0.04 -4.32 -24.66
CA ARG A 234 -0.88 -3.84 -25.77
C ARG A 234 -2.03 -4.80 -26.08
N THR A 235 -1.88 -6.04 -25.69
CA THR A 235 -2.86 -7.09 -26.00
C THR A 235 -3.35 -7.78 -24.72
N LEU A 236 -4.53 -8.41 -24.81
CA LEU A 236 -5.07 -9.24 -23.73
C LEU A 236 -4.14 -10.41 -23.39
N GLU A 237 -3.49 -11.00 -24.40
CA GLU A 237 -2.55 -12.10 -24.20
C GLU A 237 -1.37 -11.69 -23.32
N GLU A 238 -0.77 -10.53 -23.60
CA GLU A 238 0.31 -9.97 -22.78
C GLU A 238 -0.12 -9.68 -21.34
N ILE A 239 -1.38 -9.24 -21.15
CA ILE A 239 -1.97 -9.00 -19.82
C ILE A 239 -2.12 -10.34 -19.07
N PHE A 240 -2.65 -11.38 -19.72
CA PHE A 240 -2.82 -12.69 -19.10
C PHE A 240 -1.49 -13.37 -18.80
N ASP A 241 -0.48 -13.21 -19.66
CA ASP A 241 0.87 -13.67 -19.37
C ASP A 241 1.46 -13.01 -18.14
N TYR A 242 1.25 -11.70 -17.97
CA TYR A 242 1.65 -10.98 -16.78
C TYR A 242 0.91 -11.48 -15.52
N ILE A 243 -0.40 -11.70 -15.60
CA ILE A 243 -1.21 -12.23 -14.52
C ILE A 243 -0.73 -13.61 -14.08
N LYS A 244 -0.55 -14.54 -15.05
CA LYS A 244 -0.08 -15.92 -14.81
C LYS A 244 1.31 -15.96 -14.18
N TYR A 245 2.23 -15.13 -14.67
CA TYR A 245 3.57 -15.02 -14.11
C TYR A 245 3.54 -14.59 -12.64
N TRP A 246 2.81 -13.52 -12.33
CA TRP A 246 2.78 -12.98 -10.98
C TRP A 246 1.88 -13.76 -10.01
N ASP A 247 0.94 -14.55 -10.47
CA ASP A 247 0.19 -15.47 -9.60
C ASP A 247 1.11 -16.48 -8.91
N VAL A 248 2.20 -16.86 -9.58
CA VAL A 248 3.23 -17.74 -9.04
C VAL A 248 4.33 -16.95 -8.30
N GLU A 249 4.94 -15.97 -8.98
CA GLU A 249 6.16 -15.30 -8.51
C GLU A 249 5.92 -14.30 -7.38
N ARG A 250 4.70 -13.85 -7.15
CA ARG A 250 4.36 -12.93 -6.03
C ARG A 250 4.78 -13.46 -4.67
N LYS A 251 4.87 -14.77 -4.50
CA LYS A 251 5.28 -15.41 -3.24
C LYS A 251 6.75 -15.13 -2.89
N ASN A 252 7.55 -14.76 -3.88
CA ASN A 252 8.96 -14.41 -3.74
C ASN A 252 9.17 -12.91 -3.47
N LEU A 253 8.10 -12.11 -3.45
CA LEU A 253 8.19 -10.68 -3.13
C LEU A 253 8.41 -10.47 -1.63
N PRO A 254 9.23 -9.46 -1.25
CA PRO A 254 9.51 -9.17 0.16
C PRO A 254 8.29 -8.58 0.91
N VAL A 255 7.21 -8.27 0.20
CA VAL A 255 6.00 -7.62 0.73
C VAL A 255 4.74 -8.32 0.25
N ALA A 256 3.66 -8.21 1.00
CA ALA A 256 2.37 -8.79 0.67
C ALA A 256 1.72 -8.11 -0.55
N THR A 257 1.11 -8.93 -1.42
CA THR A 257 0.33 -8.49 -2.59
C THR A 257 -0.94 -9.34 -2.69
N ASP A 258 -2.06 -8.72 -3.08
CA ASP A 258 -3.36 -9.39 -3.17
C ASP A 258 -3.90 -9.48 -4.61
N GLY A 259 -3.14 -8.98 -5.60
CA GLY A 259 -3.58 -8.96 -6.99
C GLY A 259 -2.68 -8.14 -7.89
N ILE A 260 -3.27 -7.71 -8.98
CA ILE A 260 -2.68 -6.87 -10.02
C ILE A 260 -3.60 -5.69 -10.27
N VAL A 261 -3.03 -4.54 -10.58
CA VAL A 261 -3.77 -3.37 -11.05
C VAL A 261 -3.49 -3.17 -12.52
N LEU A 262 -4.55 -3.00 -13.29
CA LEU A 262 -4.52 -2.70 -14.72
C LEU A 262 -4.98 -1.26 -14.91
N LYS A 263 -4.15 -0.42 -15.54
CA LYS A 263 -4.44 0.99 -15.80
C LYS A 263 -4.18 1.32 -17.27
N VAL A 264 -5.06 2.08 -17.90
CA VAL A 264 -4.74 2.69 -19.21
C VAL A 264 -3.55 3.60 -19.05
N ASN A 265 -2.52 3.45 -19.89
CA ASN A 265 -1.23 4.13 -19.69
C ASN A 265 -1.30 5.63 -19.97
N SER A 266 -1.99 6.09 -21.03
CA SER A 266 -2.09 7.51 -21.39
C SER A 266 -3.01 8.26 -20.43
N LEU A 267 -2.51 9.32 -19.79
CA LEU A 267 -3.28 10.20 -18.91
C LEU A 267 -4.39 10.94 -19.67
N LYS A 268 -4.15 11.28 -20.93
CA LYS A 268 -5.17 11.87 -21.80
C LYS A 268 -6.33 10.89 -22.01
N GLN A 269 -6.03 9.63 -22.29
CA GLN A 269 -7.05 8.58 -22.44
C GLN A 269 -7.76 8.29 -21.13
N GLN A 270 -7.06 8.29 -19.98
CA GLN A 270 -7.68 8.17 -18.66
C GLN A 270 -8.71 9.29 -18.44
N LYS A 271 -8.36 10.54 -18.79
CA LYS A 271 -9.25 11.69 -18.67
C LYS A 271 -10.48 11.54 -19.56
N ASN A 272 -10.32 11.03 -20.79
CA ASN A 272 -11.43 10.78 -21.73
C ASN A 272 -12.40 9.70 -21.23
N LEU A 273 -11.87 8.63 -20.64
CA LEU A 273 -12.66 7.53 -20.07
C LEU A 273 -13.40 7.96 -18.80
N GLY A 274 -12.78 8.84 -18.00
CA GLY A 274 -13.36 9.43 -16.81
C GLY A 274 -13.62 8.44 -15.68
N PHE A 275 -14.61 8.76 -14.85
CA PHE A 275 -14.91 8.07 -13.61
C PHE A 275 -16.38 7.68 -13.54
N THR A 276 -16.68 6.70 -12.71
CA THR A 276 -18.01 6.47 -12.13
C THR A 276 -18.08 7.17 -10.78
N ALA A 277 -19.22 7.13 -10.11
CA ALA A 277 -19.35 7.67 -8.75
C ALA A 277 -18.41 6.98 -7.73
N LYS A 278 -17.90 5.77 -8.00
CA LYS A 278 -17.15 4.95 -7.04
C LYS A 278 -15.74 4.58 -7.50
N SER A 279 -15.49 4.56 -8.81
CA SER A 279 -14.22 4.04 -9.36
C SER A 279 -13.86 4.67 -10.70
N PRO A 280 -12.57 4.71 -11.07
CA PRO A 280 -12.16 5.10 -12.42
C PRO A 280 -12.63 4.08 -13.46
N ARG A 281 -12.95 4.54 -14.68
CA ARG A 281 -13.30 3.66 -15.79
C ARG A 281 -12.09 3.11 -16.53
N TRP A 282 -10.93 3.71 -16.29
CA TRP A 282 -9.65 3.41 -16.93
C TRP A 282 -8.75 2.47 -16.12
N ALA A 283 -9.22 2.00 -14.96
CA ALA A 283 -8.46 1.08 -14.13
C ALA A 283 -9.35 0.06 -13.43
N ILE A 284 -8.80 -1.14 -13.25
CA ILE A 284 -9.40 -2.22 -12.44
C ILE A 284 -8.32 -2.91 -11.60
N ALA A 285 -8.75 -3.60 -10.57
CA ALA A 285 -7.93 -4.51 -9.80
C ALA A 285 -8.34 -5.95 -10.11
N TYR A 286 -7.40 -6.76 -10.61
CA TYR A 286 -7.55 -8.21 -10.69
C TYR A 286 -7.03 -8.81 -9.39
N LYS A 287 -7.90 -9.48 -8.64
CA LYS A 287 -7.51 -10.16 -7.41
C LYS A 287 -7.17 -11.62 -7.69
N PHE A 288 -6.02 -12.06 -7.22
CA PHE A 288 -5.69 -13.47 -7.25
C PHE A 288 -6.72 -14.27 -6.46
N GLN A 289 -6.91 -15.52 -6.84
CA GLN A 289 -7.77 -16.40 -6.08
C GLN A 289 -7.25 -16.48 -4.64
N ALA A 290 -8.18 -16.29 -3.70
CA ALA A 290 -7.86 -16.47 -2.29
C ALA A 290 -7.37 -17.90 -2.03
N GLU A 291 -6.33 -18.04 -1.24
CA GLU A 291 -5.89 -19.37 -0.80
C GLU A 291 -7.06 -20.04 -0.08
N ARG A 292 -7.27 -21.31 -0.39
CA ARG A 292 -8.28 -22.13 0.27
C ARG A 292 -7.59 -23.20 1.09
N ALA A 293 -7.97 -23.31 2.34
CA ALA A 293 -7.50 -24.36 3.21
C ALA A 293 -8.70 -25.17 3.74
N LEU A 294 -8.54 -26.49 3.74
CA LEU A 294 -9.51 -27.39 4.36
C LEU A 294 -9.16 -27.51 5.83
N THR A 295 -10.16 -27.31 6.68
CA THR A 295 -10.01 -27.49 8.13
C THR A 295 -11.29 -28.09 8.72
N ARG A 296 -11.20 -28.61 9.95
CA ARG A 296 -12.33 -29.19 10.66
C ARG A 296 -13.07 -28.11 11.43
N LEU A 297 -14.39 -28.05 11.27
CA LEU A 297 -15.27 -27.25 12.10
C LEU A 297 -15.52 -27.98 13.43
N ASN A 298 -15.07 -27.40 14.55
CA ASN A 298 -15.24 -27.98 15.87
C ASN A 298 -16.55 -27.54 16.52
N LEU A 299 -16.88 -26.22 16.41
CA LEU A 299 -18.04 -25.63 17.08
C LEU A 299 -18.42 -24.32 16.39
N VAL A 300 -19.71 -24.03 16.35
CA VAL A 300 -20.23 -22.71 16.00
C VAL A 300 -20.65 -21.97 17.26
N THR A 301 -20.08 -20.81 17.51
CA THR A 301 -20.45 -19.89 18.60
C THR A 301 -21.13 -18.67 18.05
N TYR A 302 -21.97 -18.01 18.83
CA TYR A 302 -22.64 -16.77 18.41
C TYR A 302 -22.07 -15.59 19.19
N GLN A 303 -21.67 -14.56 18.47
CA GLN A 303 -21.17 -13.31 19.05
C GLN A 303 -22.14 -12.18 18.77
N VAL A 304 -22.40 -11.36 19.79
CA VAL A 304 -23.27 -10.18 19.67
C VAL A 304 -22.39 -8.95 19.44
N GLY A 305 -22.55 -8.30 18.29
CA GLY A 305 -21.87 -7.05 17.97
C GLY A 305 -22.43 -5.85 18.72
N ARG A 306 -21.75 -4.70 18.68
CA ARG A 306 -22.17 -3.45 19.34
C ARG A 306 -23.55 -2.94 18.89
N THR A 307 -23.98 -3.31 17.69
CA THR A 307 -25.29 -2.96 17.11
C THR A 307 -26.39 -3.98 17.47
N GLY A 308 -26.11 -4.99 18.32
CA GLY A 308 -27.02 -6.07 18.63
C GLY A 308 -27.09 -7.18 17.56
N ALA A 309 -26.37 -7.06 16.47
CA ALA A 309 -26.30 -8.09 15.44
C ALA A 309 -25.63 -9.35 15.98
N VAL A 310 -26.28 -10.51 15.81
CA VAL A 310 -25.74 -11.82 16.19
C VAL A 310 -25.01 -12.42 15.00
N THR A 311 -23.71 -12.64 15.15
CA THR A 311 -22.85 -13.22 14.10
C THR A 311 -22.42 -14.61 14.54
N PRO A 312 -22.74 -15.68 13.76
CA PRO A 312 -22.19 -17.01 14.01
C PRO A 312 -20.70 -17.05 13.66
N VAL A 313 -19.92 -17.68 14.53
CA VAL A 313 -18.46 -17.82 14.39
C VAL A 313 -18.10 -19.30 14.43
N ALA A 314 -17.52 -19.79 13.35
CA ALA A 314 -16.94 -21.13 13.29
C ALA A 314 -15.64 -21.15 14.10
N ASN A 315 -15.52 -22.10 15.04
CA ASN A 315 -14.28 -22.44 15.70
C ASN A 315 -13.69 -23.66 14.98
N LEU A 316 -12.46 -23.53 14.51
CA LEU A 316 -11.82 -24.43 13.55
C LEU A 316 -10.57 -25.05 14.15
N ASP A 317 -10.18 -26.22 13.67
CA ASP A 317 -8.82 -26.68 13.88
C ASP A 317 -7.87 -25.64 13.27
N PRO A 318 -6.74 -25.31 13.94
CA PRO A 318 -5.80 -24.34 13.44
C PRO A 318 -5.32 -24.72 12.04
N VAL A 319 -5.50 -23.81 11.07
CA VAL A 319 -5.07 -24.02 9.68
C VAL A 319 -4.27 -22.81 9.21
N GLN A 320 -3.18 -23.08 8.50
CA GLN A 320 -2.38 -22.02 7.90
C GLN A 320 -3.07 -21.53 6.63
N LEU A 321 -3.31 -20.21 6.53
CA LEU A 321 -3.92 -19.55 5.40
C LEU A 321 -3.26 -18.18 5.19
N SER A 322 -2.68 -17.95 4.02
CA SER A 322 -2.02 -16.70 3.65
C SER A 322 -1.03 -16.16 4.71
N GLY A 323 -0.18 -17.06 5.24
CA GLY A 323 0.82 -16.72 6.26
C GLY A 323 0.30 -16.54 7.68
N THR A 324 -1.01 -16.75 7.91
CA THR A 324 -1.67 -16.62 9.23
C THR A 324 -2.29 -17.93 9.67
N ILE A 325 -2.25 -18.22 10.97
CA ILE A 325 -2.98 -19.38 11.53
C ILE A 325 -4.40 -18.96 11.86
N VAL A 326 -5.34 -19.44 11.06
CA VAL A 326 -6.78 -19.22 11.25
C VAL A 326 -7.36 -20.28 12.19
N LYS A 327 -8.01 -19.83 13.27
CA LYS A 327 -8.69 -20.68 14.26
C LYS A 327 -10.19 -20.40 14.32
N ARG A 328 -10.64 -19.26 13.79
CA ARG A 328 -12.04 -18.82 13.79
C ARG A 328 -12.39 -18.11 12.50
N ALA A 329 -13.63 -18.30 12.02
CA ALA A 329 -14.16 -17.60 10.85
C ALA A 329 -15.60 -17.14 11.11
N SER A 330 -15.94 -15.90 10.74
CA SER A 330 -17.31 -15.39 10.82
C SER A 330 -18.14 -15.95 9.66
N LEU A 331 -19.30 -16.50 9.98
CA LEU A 331 -20.22 -17.07 9.00
C LEU A 331 -21.35 -16.08 8.71
N HIS A 332 -21.14 -15.18 7.75
CA HIS A 332 -22.11 -14.12 7.44
C HIS A 332 -23.37 -14.61 6.68
N LEU A 333 -23.32 -15.80 6.06
CA LEU A 333 -24.41 -16.45 5.33
C LEU A 333 -24.71 -17.82 5.95
N SER A 334 -25.10 -17.83 7.22
CA SER A 334 -25.09 -19.01 8.06
C SER A 334 -26.08 -20.11 7.71
N LEU A 335 -27.22 -19.82 7.06
CA LEU A 335 -28.28 -20.79 6.87
C LEU A 335 -27.95 -21.94 5.90
N ILE A 336 -27.04 -21.74 4.95
CA ILE A 336 -26.60 -22.79 4.01
C ILE A 336 -25.37 -23.57 4.49
N HIS A 337 -24.69 -23.11 5.54
CA HIS A 337 -23.44 -23.73 6.03
C HIS A 337 -23.65 -24.55 7.30
N ILE A 338 -24.81 -24.46 7.97
CA ILE A 338 -25.06 -25.04 9.29
C ILE A 338 -25.74 -26.41 9.22
N SER A 339 -26.25 -26.83 8.07
CA SER A 339 -27.09 -28.01 7.93
C SER A 339 -26.38 -29.38 8.13
N GLU A 340 -25.03 -29.39 8.07
CA GLU A 340 -24.28 -30.65 8.27
C GLU A 340 -22.94 -30.40 9.00
N PRO A 341 -22.91 -30.57 10.35
CA PRO A 341 -21.72 -30.29 11.15
C PRO A 341 -20.55 -31.27 10.93
N THR A 342 -20.69 -32.26 10.08
CA THR A 342 -19.68 -33.29 9.78
C THR A 342 -18.96 -33.08 8.46
N ARG A 343 -19.32 -32.07 7.62
CA ARG A 343 -18.61 -31.77 6.37
C ARG A 343 -17.43 -30.82 6.58
N LEU A 344 -16.32 -31.13 5.92
CA LEU A 344 -15.19 -30.24 5.78
C LEU A 344 -15.65 -28.90 5.18
N ALA A 345 -15.47 -27.80 5.91
CA ALA A 345 -15.82 -26.48 5.42
C ALA A 345 -14.67 -25.92 4.58
N LEU A 346 -14.95 -25.51 3.36
CA LEU A 346 -14.06 -24.69 2.54
C LEU A 346 -14.14 -23.24 3.01
N ILE A 347 -13.00 -22.68 3.40
CA ILE A 347 -12.86 -21.27 3.78
C ILE A 347 -12.07 -20.58 2.68
N SER A 348 -12.63 -19.53 2.11
CA SER A 348 -12.01 -18.67 1.12
C SER A 348 -11.68 -17.29 1.72
#